data_c3a2f2573fef81f5186ae00620f7f0eb
#
_entry.id   c3a2f2573fef81f5186ae00620f7f0eb
#
_cell.length_a   1.000
_cell.length_b   1.000
_cell.length_c   1.000
_cell.angle_alpha   90.00
_cell.angle_beta   90.00
_cell.angle_gamma   90.00
#
_symmetry.space_group_name_H-M   'P 1'
#
loop_
_entity.id
_entity.type
_entity.pdbx_description
1 polymer ?
#
loop_
_entity_poly.entity_id
_entity_poly.type
_entity_poly.pdbx_seq_one_letter_code
_entity_poly.pdbx_strand_id
1 'polypeptide(L)'
;MDGKVDGIHPNDLGMYFIANAFEAKLREIMHMPVGELKTQIPLTQRRDIAFYGWMERHNEILAANQACAPRNVIMGDSITHYWGSFEPREAGRETWYKYFEKAGYRNMGYGWDYVENLLWRVYHGEIDGFKAGTVIVNIGTNNMFDDTDENIAKGVKFLLDEIRYRQPEARIKFIGIYPRVGQEERVITMNRAIQAAIEPAGYEFCDCGARLLGKDGKIDASLFQDGLHPNEKGYQRIVRQVLK
;
A
#
# COMPACT_ATOMS: atom_id res chain seq x y z
N MET A 1 24.65 -13.23 7.43
CA MET A 1 25.47 -12.23 6.72
C MET A 1 26.01 -11.27 7.74
N ASP A 2 27.29 -10.99 7.67
CA ASP A 2 27.91 -9.96 8.51
C ASP A 2 27.47 -8.58 8.01
N GLY A 3 27.02 -7.71 8.90
CA GLY A 3 26.59 -6.33 8.59
C GLY A 3 27.74 -5.37 8.28
N LYS A 4 28.93 -5.86 7.90
CA LYS A 4 30.15 -5.09 7.68
C LYS A 4 30.74 -5.30 6.28
N VAL A 5 31.39 -4.26 5.74
CA VAL A 5 32.11 -4.31 4.46
C VAL A 5 33.50 -4.91 4.63
N ASP A 6 34.22 -4.50 5.66
CA ASP A 6 35.64 -4.80 5.91
C ASP A 6 35.96 -5.17 7.37
N GLY A 7 34.95 -5.60 8.12
CA GLY A 7 35.06 -5.91 9.55
C GLY A 7 34.95 -4.70 10.48
N ILE A 8 34.97 -3.48 9.95
CA ILE A 8 34.85 -2.22 10.72
C ILE A 8 33.65 -1.40 10.24
N HIS A 9 33.59 -1.11 8.95
CA HIS A 9 32.58 -0.24 8.37
C HIS A 9 31.27 -1.00 8.07
N PRO A 10 30.13 -0.47 8.46
CA PRO A 10 28.85 -1.11 8.17
C PRO A 10 28.58 -1.10 6.65
N ASN A 11 28.09 -2.23 6.14
CA ASN A 11 27.46 -2.29 4.83
C ASN A 11 26.00 -1.84 4.91
N ASP A 12 25.23 -1.95 3.83
CA ASP A 12 23.81 -1.57 3.81
C ASP A 12 23.01 -2.27 4.91
N LEU A 13 23.29 -3.55 5.19
CA LEU A 13 22.66 -4.30 6.27
C LEU A 13 23.09 -3.79 7.65
N GLY A 14 24.35 -3.45 7.83
CA GLY A 14 24.87 -2.85 9.05
C GLY A 14 24.29 -1.46 9.30
N MET A 15 24.20 -0.63 8.27
CA MET A 15 23.53 0.67 8.34
C MET A 15 22.03 0.54 8.67
N TYR A 16 21.36 -0.46 8.11
CA TYR A 16 19.99 -0.78 8.44
C TYR A 16 19.78 -1.12 9.93
N PHE A 17 20.65 -1.95 10.52
CA PHE A 17 20.57 -2.28 11.96
C PHE A 17 20.84 -1.06 12.83
N ILE A 18 21.78 -0.21 12.45
CA ILE A 18 22.07 1.04 13.15
C ILE A 18 20.86 1.98 13.09
N ALA A 19 20.30 2.18 11.89
CA ALA A 19 19.12 3.03 11.70
C ALA A 19 17.94 2.54 12.52
N ASN A 20 17.65 1.24 12.55
CA ASN A 20 16.56 0.68 13.36
C ASN A 20 16.77 0.88 14.87
N ALA A 21 18.01 0.75 15.34
CA ALA A 21 18.31 0.97 16.75
C ALA A 21 18.09 2.43 17.18
N PHE A 22 18.47 3.39 16.32
CA PHE A 22 18.21 4.81 16.54
C PHE A 22 16.73 5.16 16.37
N GLU A 23 16.08 4.62 15.37
CA GLU A 23 14.67 4.86 15.05
C GLU A 23 13.77 4.53 16.24
N ALA A 24 13.92 3.35 16.84
CA ALA A 24 13.14 2.97 18.01
C ALA A 24 13.30 3.97 19.16
N LYS A 25 14.53 4.44 19.42
CA LYS A 25 14.79 5.40 20.49
C LYS A 25 14.29 6.81 20.19
N LEU A 26 14.41 7.23 18.94
CA LEU A 26 13.87 8.52 18.51
C LEU A 26 12.34 8.53 18.60
N ARG A 27 11.66 7.45 18.21
CA ARG A 27 10.21 7.31 18.35
C ARG A 27 9.75 7.37 19.80
N GLU A 28 10.46 6.68 20.69
CA GLU A 28 10.19 6.75 22.13
C GLU A 28 10.27 8.20 22.64
N ILE A 29 11.33 8.92 22.29
CA ILE A 29 11.52 10.33 22.69
C ILE A 29 10.45 11.25 22.09
N MET A 30 10.04 10.98 20.86
CA MET A 30 9.02 11.76 20.15
C MET A 30 7.58 11.31 20.46
N HIS A 31 7.40 10.33 21.33
CA HIS A 31 6.11 9.70 21.65
C HIS A 31 5.40 9.12 20.40
N MET A 32 6.17 8.62 19.46
CA MET A 32 5.67 7.97 18.25
C MET A 32 5.57 6.46 18.43
N PRO A 33 4.66 5.77 17.71
CA PRO A 33 4.59 4.30 17.75
C PRO A 33 5.92 3.65 17.37
N VAL A 34 6.30 2.58 18.07
CA VAL A 34 7.48 1.76 17.76
C VAL A 34 7.03 0.47 17.08
N GLY A 35 7.60 0.16 15.91
CA GLY A 35 7.32 -1.08 15.21
C GLY A 35 8.06 -2.26 15.82
N GLU A 36 7.34 -3.34 16.12
CA GLU A 36 7.90 -4.57 16.69
C GLU A 36 7.89 -5.74 15.68
N LEU A 37 7.02 -5.69 14.69
CA LEU A 37 6.83 -6.73 13.69
C LEU A 37 7.52 -6.36 12.37
N LYS A 38 7.89 -7.37 11.56
CA LYS A 38 8.43 -7.16 10.21
C LYS A 38 7.56 -6.21 9.39
N THR A 39 6.24 -6.37 9.42
CA THR A 39 5.27 -5.52 8.72
C THR A 39 5.22 -4.07 9.22
N GLN A 40 5.92 -3.75 10.31
CA GLN A 40 6.04 -2.42 10.92
C GLN A 40 7.44 -1.82 10.78
N ILE A 41 8.35 -2.50 10.10
CA ILE A 41 9.74 -2.06 9.88
C ILE A 41 9.87 -1.57 8.44
N PRO A 42 10.14 -0.27 8.20
CA PRO A 42 10.22 0.26 6.86
C PRO A 42 11.36 -0.36 6.04
N LEU A 43 11.06 -0.89 4.87
CA LEU A 43 12.00 -1.59 3.99
C LEU A 43 11.86 -1.14 2.53
N THR A 44 12.98 -1.00 1.83
CA THR A 44 13.01 -0.86 0.36
C THR A 44 12.82 -2.22 -0.33
N GLN A 45 12.52 -2.21 -1.62
CA GLN A 45 12.43 -3.44 -2.41
C GLN A 45 12.92 -3.25 -3.85
N ARG A 46 13.25 -4.38 -4.52
CA ARG A 46 13.68 -4.41 -5.94
C ARG A 46 13.08 -5.61 -6.68
N ARG A 47 11.84 -6.00 -6.36
CA ARG A 47 11.23 -7.26 -6.87
C ARG A 47 10.76 -7.15 -8.32
N ASP A 48 10.48 -5.94 -8.81
CA ASP A 48 9.89 -5.72 -10.14
C ASP A 48 10.82 -4.94 -11.09
N ILE A 49 12.12 -5.08 -10.89
CA ILE A 49 13.17 -4.33 -11.62
C ILE A 49 13.08 -4.50 -13.16
N ALA A 50 12.46 -5.57 -13.64
CA ALA A 50 12.27 -5.79 -15.07
C ALA A 50 11.21 -4.84 -15.69
N PHE A 51 10.38 -4.20 -14.89
CA PHE A 51 9.25 -3.39 -15.35
C PHE A 51 9.37 -1.91 -14.97
N TYR A 52 9.95 -1.60 -13.81
CA TYR A 52 10.16 -0.23 -13.36
C TYR A 52 11.25 -0.15 -12.29
N GLY A 53 11.86 1.04 -12.14
CA GLY A 53 12.74 1.35 -11.02
C GLY A 53 11.94 1.81 -9.82
N TRP A 54 12.03 1.09 -8.69
CA TRP A 54 11.26 1.40 -7.49
C TRP A 54 11.67 2.76 -6.88
N MET A 55 12.99 3.02 -6.78
CA MET A 55 13.52 4.30 -6.30
C MET A 55 13.31 5.44 -7.30
N GLU A 56 13.42 5.16 -8.59
CA GLU A 56 13.13 6.12 -9.65
C GLU A 56 11.67 6.59 -9.57
N ARG A 57 10.72 5.65 -9.40
CA ARG A 57 9.32 5.99 -9.19
C ARG A 57 9.09 6.79 -7.91
N HIS A 58 9.79 6.46 -6.82
CA HIS A 58 9.75 7.25 -5.59
C HIS A 58 10.16 8.70 -5.85
N ASN A 59 11.28 8.91 -6.52
CA ASN A 59 11.77 10.26 -6.87
C ASN A 59 10.81 11.01 -7.81
N GLU A 60 10.19 10.31 -8.78
CA GLU A 60 9.16 10.87 -9.66
C GLU A 60 7.93 11.33 -8.87
N ILE A 61 7.45 10.54 -7.91
CA ILE A 61 6.33 10.91 -7.05
C ILE A 61 6.67 12.13 -6.19
N LEU A 62 7.85 12.17 -5.58
CA LEU A 62 8.30 13.34 -4.81
C LEU A 62 8.34 14.61 -5.69
N ALA A 63 8.95 14.51 -6.87
CA ALA A 63 9.03 15.62 -7.81
C ALA A 63 7.63 16.09 -8.27
N ALA A 64 6.73 15.13 -8.55
CA ALA A 64 5.36 15.43 -8.94
C ALA A 64 4.56 16.08 -7.81
N ASN A 65 4.76 15.66 -6.55
CA ASN A 65 4.13 16.27 -5.37
C ASN A 65 4.61 17.71 -5.19
N GLN A 66 5.91 17.93 -5.37
CA GLN A 66 6.49 19.26 -5.27
C GLN A 66 6.00 20.19 -6.38
N ALA A 67 5.90 19.69 -7.61
CA ALA A 67 5.43 20.48 -8.76
C ALA A 67 3.93 20.83 -8.67
N CYS A 68 3.12 19.89 -8.19
CA CYS A 68 1.68 20.06 -8.05
C CYS A 68 1.16 19.16 -6.92
N ALA A 69 0.83 19.75 -5.79
CA ALA A 69 0.28 19.03 -4.65
C ALA A 69 -1.02 18.28 -5.02
N PRO A 70 -1.14 16.97 -4.76
CA PRO A 70 -2.37 16.25 -5.02
C PRO A 70 -3.46 16.65 -4.03
N ARG A 71 -4.72 16.68 -4.49
CA ARG A 71 -5.86 16.86 -3.59
C ARG A 71 -6.22 15.60 -2.83
N ASN A 72 -6.00 14.45 -3.45
CA ASN A 72 -6.25 13.14 -2.89
C ASN A 72 -5.16 12.17 -3.36
N VAL A 73 -4.93 11.11 -2.61
CA VAL A 73 -3.95 10.08 -2.99
C VAL A 73 -4.54 8.68 -2.84
N ILE A 74 -4.09 7.77 -3.69
CA ILE A 74 -4.31 6.33 -3.53
C ILE A 74 -2.96 5.63 -3.51
N MET A 75 -2.70 4.87 -2.45
CA MET A 75 -1.43 4.20 -2.19
C MET A 75 -1.63 2.69 -2.15
N GLY A 76 -0.65 1.93 -2.60
CA GLY A 76 -0.76 0.47 -2.58
C GLY A 76 0.32 -0.24 -3.38
N ASP A 77 0.03 -1.48 -3.71
CA ASP A 77 0.88 -2.39 -4.48
C ASP A 77 0.60 -2.35 -6.00
N SER A 78 0.86 -3.46 -6.70
CA SER A 78 0.63 -3.60 -8.14
C SER A 78 -0.81 -3.36 -8.55
N ILE A 79 -1.78 -3.73 -7.72
CA ILE A 79 -3.20 -3.54 -8.02
C ILE A 79 -3.51 -2.04 -8.12
N THR A 80 -2.98 -1.24 -7.22
CA THR A 80 -3.07 0.22 -7.30
C THR A 80 -2.21 0.77 -8.43
N HIS A 81 -0.97 0.27 -8.59
CA HIS A 81 -0.04 0.75 -9.62
C HIS A 81 -0.64 0.65 -11.03
N TYR A 82 -1.26 -0.49 -11.36
CA TYR A 82 -1.81 -0.73 -12.70
C TYR A 82 -3.12 0.02 -12.95
N TRP A 83 -3.78 0.51 -11.93
CA TRP A 83 -5.02 1.26 -12.08
C TRP A 83 -4.77 2.66 -12.69
N GLY A 84 -4.90 2.74 -14.01
CA GLY A 84 -4.62 3.97 -14.77
C GLY A 84 -3.14 4.33 -14.88
N SER A 85 -2.25 3.39 -14.62
CA SER A 85 -0.81 3.54 -14.81
C SER A 85 -0.42 3.34 -16.28
N PHE A 86 0.85 3.55 -16.57
CA PHE A 86 1.42 3.46 -17.90
C PHE A 86 1.85 2.04 -18.25
N GLU A 87 1.99 1.77 -19.56
CA GLU A 87 2.51 0.50 -20.07
C GLU A 87 3.79 0.05 -19.34
N PRO A 88 4.06 -1.29 -19.30
CA PRO A 88 3.36 -2.34 -20.06
C PRO A 88 2.17 -3.00 -19.32
N ARG A 89 1.86 -2.61 -18.09
CA ARG A 89 0.85 -3.29 -17.25
C ARG A 89 -0.31 -2.38 -16.87
N GLU A 90 -0.69 -1.53 -17.78
CA GLU A 90 -1.85 -0.66 -17.59
C GLU A 90 -3.15 -1.46 -17.52
N ALA A 91 -3.97 -1.12 -16.56
CA ALA A 91 -5.35 -1.60 -16.44
C ALA A 91 -6.24 -0.51 -15.86
N GLY A 92 -7.54 -0.56 -16.12
CA GLY A 92 -8.49 0.39 -15.55
C GLY A 92 -8.27 1.84 -15.97
N ARG A 93 -7.71 2.11 -17.15
CA ARG A 93 -7.39 3.46 -17.64
C ARG A 93 -8.63 4.34 -17.74
N GLU A 94 -9.72 3.82 -18.32
CA GLU A 94 -10.96 4.57 -18.49
C GLU A 94 -11.58 4.93 -17.13
N THR A 95 -11.60 3.98 -16.17
CA THR A 95 -12.09 4.23 -14.82
C THR A 95 -11.20 5.21 -14.08
N TRP A 96 -9.88 5.14 -14.26
CA TRP A 96 -8.95 6.10 -13.64
C TRP A 96 -9.26 7.53 -14.09
N TYR A 97 -9.22 7.79 -15.39
CA TYR A 97 -9.48 9.13 -15.94
C TYR A 97 -10.86 9.66 -15.58
N LYS A 98 -11.87 8.80 -15.62
CA LYS A 98 -13.24 9.20 -15.35
C LYS A 98 -13.50 9.57 -13.90
N TYR A 99 -12.89 8.86 -12.96
CA TYR A 99 -13.25 8.95 -11.54
C TYR A 99 -12.13 9.50 -10.66
N PHE A 100 -10.90 9.07 -10.82
CA PHE A 100 -9.80 9.46 -9.94
C PHE A 100 -9.11 10.74 -10.39
N GLU A 101 -8.75 10.85 -11.65
CA GLU A 101 -8.04 12.02 -12.16
C GLU A 101 -8.86 13.29 -12.00
N LYS A 102 -10.15 13.25 -12.37
CA LYS A 102 -11.08 14.38 -12.19
C LYS A 102 -11.26 14.80 -10.73
N ALA A 103 -11.17 13.84 -9.81
CA ALA A 103 -11.22 14.10 -8.37
C ALA A 103 -9.86 14.54 -7.79
N GLY A 104 -8.82 14.65 -8.61
CA GLY A 104 -7.49 15.09 -8.21
C GLY A 104 -6.70 14.07 -7.39
N TYR A 105 -6.92 12.77 -7.66
CA TYR A 105 -6.12 11.70 -7.07
C TYR A 105 -4.78 11.55 -7.77
N ARG A 106 -3.74 11.30 -6.99
CA ARG A 106 -2.45 10.80 -7.47
C ARG A 106 -2.33 9.31 -7.18
N ASN A 107 -1.93 8.55 -8.22
CA ASN A 107 -1.61 7.13 -8.07
C ASN A 107 -0.21 6.97 -7.49
N MET A 108 -0.15 6.48 -6.26
CA MET A 108 1.07 6.11 -5.54
C MET A 108 1.09 4.59 -5.29
N GLY A 109 0.70 3.80 -6.29
CA GLY A 109 0.83 2.35 -6.29
C GLY A 109 2.20 1.92 -6.80
N TYR A 110 2.77 0.84 -6.23
CA TYR A 110 4.07 0.28 -6.60
C TYR A 110 3.98 -1.23 -6.70
N GLY A 111 4.34 -1.78 -7.86
CA GLY A 111 4.35 -3.23 -8.07
C GLY A 111 5.15 -3.96 -6.99
N TRP A 112 4.62 -5.07 -6.50
CA TRP A 112 5.25 -5.92 -5.49
C TRP A 112 5.46 -5.31 -4.10
N ASP A 113 4.91 -4.14 -3.80
CA ASP A 113 5.02 -3.61 -2.45
C ASP A 113 4.31 -4.48 -1.42
N TYR A 114 4.97 -4.64 -0.30
CA TYR A 114 4.46 -5.15 0.97
C TYR A 114 4.07 -3.96 1.86
N VAL A 115 3.40 -4.22 2.97
CA VAL A 115 3.04 -3.18 3.96
C VAL A 115 4.27 -2.38 4.39
N GLU A 116 5.38 -3.05 4.70
CA GLU A 116 6.65 -2.45 5.11
C GLU A 116 7.32 -1.59 4.02
N ASN A 117 7.08 -1.90 2.74
CA ASN A 117 7.59 -1.08 1.65
C ASN A 117 6.79 0.22 1.51
N LEU A 118 5.46 0.14 1.62
CA LEU A 118 4.61 1.32 1.64
C LEU A 118 4.91 2.18 2.88
N LEU A 119 5.17 1.57 4.03
CA LEU A 119 5.59 2.28 5.24
C LEU A 119 6.91 3.04 5.02
N TRP A 120 7.88 2.44 4.34
CA TRP A 120 9.12 3.13 3.97
C TRP A 120 8.84 4.40 3.17
N ARG A 121 7.96 4.33 2.17
CA ARG A 121 7.60 5.48 1.32
C ARG A 121 6.91 6.60 2.11
N VAL A 122 6.05 6.21 3.07
CA VAL A 122 5.42 7.15 4.00
C VAL A 122 6.47 7.90 4.83
N TYR A 123 7.52 7.20 5.29
CA TYR A 123 8.60 7.84 6.06
C TYR A 123 9.55 8.68 5.21
N HIS A 124 9.58 8.45 3.90
CA HIS A 124 10.47 9.14 2.98
C HIS A 124 9.77 10.20 2.11
N GLY A 125 8.69 10.78 2.64
CA GLY A 125 8.15 12.04 2.16
C GLY A 125 7.06 11.95 1.11
N GLU A 126 6.61 10.77 0.69
CA GLU A 126 5.58 10.68 -0.37
C GLU A 126 4.25 11.34 0.00
N ILE A 127 3.96 11.48 1.29
CA ILE A 127 2.73 12.14 1.76
C ILE A 127 3.01 13.39 2.61
N ASP A 128 4.22 13.95 2.50
CA ASP A 128 4.62 15.17 3.18
C ASP A 128 4.52 16.39 2.25
N GLY A 129 4.46 17.58 2.84
CA GLY A 129 4.50 18.85 2.11
C GLY A 129 3.19 19.27 1.44
N PHE A 130 2.10 18.52 1.62
CA PHE A 130 0.75 18.88 1.17
C PHE A 130 -0.30 18.39 2.15
N LYS A 131 -1.55 18.83 1.96
CA LYS A 131 -2.72 18.36 2.72
C LYS A 131 -3.64 17.57 1.80
N ALA A 132 -3.78 16.27 2.03
CA ALA A 132 -4.73 15.44 1.32
C ALA A 132 -6.14 15.56 1.93
N GLY A 133 -7.16 15.64 1.09
CA GLY A 133 -8.55 15.48 1.53
C GLY A 133 -8.87 14.02 1.85
N THR A 134 -8.40 13.10 0.99
CA THR A 134 -8.60 11.65 1.15
C THR A 134 -7.31 10.89 0.86
N VAL A 135 -6.98 9.94 1.72
CA VAL A 135 -5.94 8.93 1.50
C VAL A 135 -6.60 7.56 1.42
N ILE A 136 -6.53 6.92 0.27
CA ILE A 136 -7.00 5.54 0.06
C ILE A 136 -5.78 4.63 0.10
N VAL A 137 -5.87 3.50 0.81
CA VAL A 137 -4.81 2.49 0.92
C VAL A 137 -5.34 1.13 0.51
N ASN A 138 -4.62 0.42 -0.38
CA ASN A 138 -4.88 -0.97 -0.73
C ASN A 138 -3.55 -1.72 -0.80
N ILE A 139 -3.22 -2.48 0.23
CA ILE A 139 -1.91 -3.14 0.41
C ILE A 139 -2.07 -4.42 1.24
N GLY A 140 -1.14 -5.37 1.09
CA GLY A 140 -1.05 -6.56 1.91
C GLY A 140 -1.24 -7.88 1.16
N THR A 141 -1.68 -7.86 -0.11
CA THR A 141 -1.81 -9.10 -0.89
C THR A 141 -0.47 -9.83 -1.08
N ASN A 142 0.63 -9.09 -1.14
CA ASN A 142 1.97 -9.67 -1.27
C ASN A 142 2.49 -10.25 0.05
N ASN A 143 2.10 -9.68 1.19
CA ASN A 143 2.46 -10.21 2.51
C ASN A 143 1.88 -11.61 2.79
N MET A 144 0.80 -12.01 2.10
CA MET A 144 0.12 -13.30 2.34
C MET A 144 1.05 -14.51 2.32
N PHE A 145 2.18 -14.46 1.61
CA PHE A 145 3.09 -15.59 1.52
C PHE A 145 4.07 -15.72 2.68
N ASP A 146 4.39 -14.59 3.32
CA ASP A 146 5.47 -14.47 4.29
C ASP A 146 4.99 -14.17 5.71
N ASP A 147 3.76 -13.67 5.85
CA ASP A 147 3.25 -13.17 7.12
C ASP A 147 1.91 -13.83 7.49
N THR A 148 1.61 -13.87 8.79
CA THR A 148 0.29 -14.29 9.29
C THR A 148 -0.74 -13.18 9.08
N ASP A 149 -2.02 -13.54 9.00
CA ASP A 149 -3.12 -12.58 8.83
C ASP A 149 -3.14 -11.56 9.98
N GLU A 150 -2.79 -11.98 11.19
CA GLU A 150 -2.68 -11.10 12.37
C GLU A 150 -1.54 -10.09 12.22
N ASN A 151 -0.36 -10.52 11.75
CA ASN A 151 0.78 -9.64 11.56
C ASN A 151 0.53 -8.64 10.42
N ILE A 152 -0.16 -9.07 9.35
CA ILE A 152 -0.60 -8.16 8.27
C ILE A 152 -1.56 -7.11 8.82
N ALA A 153 -2.57 -7.53 9.61
CA ALA A 153 -3.54 -6.60 10.20
C ALA A 153 -2.88 -5.57 11.13
N LYS A 154 -1.94 -6.01 11.99
CA LYS A 154 -1.16 -5.12 12.86
C LYS A 154 -0.28 -4.16 12.04
N GLY A 155 0.35 -4.65 10.97
CA GLY A 155 1.17 -3.82 10.08
C GLY A 155 0.33 -2.78 9.34
N VAL A 156 -0.84 -3.16 8.82
CA VAL A 156 -1.78 -2.23 8.18
C VAL A 156 -2.23 -1.16 9.17
N LYS A 157 -2.64 -1.54 10.38
CA LYS A 157 -3.03 -0.55 11.40
C LYS A 157 -1.90 0.43 11.68
N PHE A 158 -0.68 -0.07 11.90
CA PHE A 158 0.50 0.75 12.15
C PHE A 158 0.76 1.73 10.99
N LEU A 159 0.69 1.24 9.74
CA LEU A 159 0.83 2.06 8.55
C LEU A 159 -0.22 3.19 8.50
N LEU A 160 -1.49 2.89 8.81
CA LEU A 160 -2.55 3.90 8.83
C LEU A 160 -2.35 4.94 9.94
N ASP A 161 -1.84 4.54 11.11
CA ASP A 161 -1.47 5.46 12.19
C ASP A 161 -0.36 6.43 11.74
N GLU A 162 0.65 5.94 11.01
CA GLU A 162 1.72 6.77 10.45
C GLU A 162 1.23 7.73 9.35
N ILE A 163 0.28 7.28 8.54
CA ILE A 163 -0.41 8.14 7.56
C ILE A 163 -1.22 9.21 8.29
N ARG A 164 -1.96 8.85 9.33
CA ARG A 164 -2.74 9.80 10.15
C ARG A 164 -1.85 10.85 10.81
N TYR A 165 -0.69 10.44 11.30
CA TYR A 165 0.27 11.37 11.90
C TYR A 165 0.72 12.47 10.92
N ARG A 166 0.94 12.11 9.65
CA ARG A 166 1.37 13.04 8.60
C ARG A 166 0.22 13.79 7.92
N GLN A 167 -0.96 13.19 7.90
CA GLN A 167 -2.17 13.71 7.27
C GLN A 167 -3.33 13.73 8.28
N PRO A 168 -3.23 14.58 9.34
CA PRO A 168 -4.16 14.53 10.47
C PRO A 168 -5.61 14.90 10.12
N GLU A 169 -5.80 15.66 9.05
CA GLU A 169 -7.13 16.13 8.62
C GLU A 169 -7.73 15.24 7.51
N ALA A 170 -6.94 14.33 6.92
CA ALA A 170 -7.40 13.51 5.81
C ALA A 170 -8.44 12.45 6.22
N ARG A 171 -9.39 12.20 5.37
CA ARG A 171 -10.19 10.98 5.43
C ARG A 171 -9.30 9.81 5.01
N ILE A 172 -9.09 8.83 5.89
CA ILE A 172 -8.26 7.66 5.60
C ILE A 172 -9.17 6.45 5.42
N LYS A 173 -9.08 5.82 4.25
CA LYS A 173 -9.85 4.64 3.88
C LYS A 173 -8.92 3.51 3.47
N PHE A 174 -9.11 2.34 4.06
CA PHE A 174 -8.48 1.11 3.64
C PHE A 174 -9.43 0.30 2.75
N ILE A 175 -8.98 -0.06 1.57
CA ILE A 175 -9.67 -0.99 0.69
C ILE A 175 -9.23 -2.40 1.06
N GLY A 176 -10.19 -3.23 1.41
CA GLY A 176 -9.93 -4.65 1.68
C GLY A 176 -9.18 -5.31 0.53
N ILE A 177 -8.30 -6.23 0.85
CA ILE A 177 -7.51 -6.98 -0.13
C ILE A 177 -8.46 -7.69 -1.07
N TYR A 178 -8.22 -7.58 -2.38
CA TYR A 178 -9.07 -8.18 -3.38
C TYR A 178 -8.93 -9.70 -3.42
N PRO A 179 -9.99 -10.43 -3.80
CA PRO A 179 -9.92 -11.87 -3.93
C PRO A 179 -8.84 -12.26 -4.96
N ARG A 180 -8.22 -13.40 -4.69
CA ARG A 180 -7.12 -13.94 -5.48
C ARG A 180 -7.42 -15.40 -5.76
N VAL A 181 -7.13 -15.86 -6.97
CA VAL A 181 -7.38 -17.24 -7.38
C VAL A 181 -6.79 -18.25 -6.40
N GLY A 182 -7.63 -19.15 -5.90
CA GLY A 182 -7.24 -20.20 -4.95
C GLY A 182 -6.92 -19.71 -3.53
N GLN A 183 -7.13 -18.43 -3.23
CA GLN A 183 -6.90 -17.84 -1.90
C GLN A 183 -8.13 -17.07 -1.38
N GLU A 184 -9.28 -17.26 -1.98
CA GLU A 184 -10.49 -16.48 -1.71
C GLU A 184 -10.88 -16.53 -0.23
N GLU A 185 -10.86 -17.73 0.38
CA GLU A 185 -11.21 -17.92 1.79
C GLU A 185 -10.21 -17.24 2.73
N ARG A 186 -8.91 -17.32 2.42
CA ARG A 186 -7.88 -16.65 3.20
C ARG A 186 -8.01 -15.13 3.12
N VAL A 187 -8.29 -14.60 1.93
CA VAL A 187 -8.53 -13.15 1.76
C VAL A 187 -9.69 -12.69 2.63
N ILE A 188 -10.78 -13.46 2.72
CA ILE A 188 -11.92 -13.13 3.60
C ILE A 188 -11.48 -13.09 5.07
N THR A 189 -10.71 -14.09 5.53
CA THR A 189 -10.21 -14.16 6.92
C THR A 189 -9.28 -12.98 7.22
N MET A 190 -8.34 -12.71 6.33
CA MET A 190 -7.40 -11.60 6.46
C MET A 190 -8.12 -10.24 6.48
N ASN A 191 -9.09 -10.02 5.59
CA ASN A 191 -9.87 -8.80 5.57
C ASN A 191 -10.67 -8.59 6.87
N ARG A 192 -11.20 -9.65 7.47
CA ARG A 192 -11.85 -9.57 8.79
C ARG A 192 -10.86 -9.17 9.89
N ALA A 193 -9.65 -9.74 9.87
CA ALA A 193 -8.61 -9.37 10.83
C ALA A 193 -8.19 -7.91 10.68
N ILE A 194 -7.99 -7.44 9.44
CA ILE A 194 -7.66 -6.04 9.15
C ILE A 194 -8.79 -5.12 9.60
N GLN A 195 -10.04 -5.42 9.22
CA GLN A 195 -11.20 -4.62 9.61
C GLN A 195 -11.31 -4.48 11.12
N ALA A 196 -11.19 -5.60 11.85
CA ALA A 196 -11.24 -5.62 13.31
C ALA A 196 -10.12 -4.80 13.97
N ALA A 197 -8.95 -4.69 13.30
CA ALA A 197 -7.82 -3.92 13.81
C ALA A 197 -7.96 -2.41 13.57
N ILE A 198 -8.55 -2.00 12.43
CA ILE A 198 -8.52 -0.60 11.99
C ILE A 198 -9.79 0.20 12.31
N GLU A 199 -10.98 -0.41 12.26
CA GLU A 199 -12.24 0.31 12.53
C GLU A 199 -12.32 0.88 13.95
N PRO A 200 -11.90 0.17 15.03
CA PRO A 200 -11.88 0.75 16.36
C PRO A 200 -10.92 1.94 16.53
N ALA A 201 -9.92 2.06 15.63
CA ALA A 201 -9.01 3.20 15.56
C ALA A 201 -9.54 4.37 14.72
N GLY A 202 -10.77 4.28 14.20
CA GLY A 202 -11.45 5.33 13.45
C GLY A 202 -11.10 5.39 11.96
N TYR A 203 -10.54 4.32 11.40
CA TYR A 203 -10.29 4.20 9.95
C TYR A 203 -11.48 3.54 9.24
N GLU A 204 -11.73 3.96 8.01
CA GLU A 204 -12.77 3.35 7.20
C GLU A 204 -12.26 2.08 6.52
N PHE A 205 -13.03 1.01 6.63
CA PHE A 205 -12.81 -0.22 5.86
C PHE A 205 -13.83 -0.33 4.73
N CYS A 206 -13.36 -0.59 3.51
CA CYS A 206 -14.22 -0.77 2.34
C CYS A 206 -13.99 -2.15 1.73
N ASP A 207 -14.88 -3.10 2.00
CA ASP A 207 -14.89 -4.39 1.31
C ASP A 207 -15.62 -4.27 -0.03
N CYS A 208 -14.88 -3.99 -1.08
CA CYS A 208 -15.41 -4.05 -2.45
C CYS A 208 -15.01 -5.33 -3.20
N GLY A 209 -14.16 -6.17 -2.59
CA GLY A 209 -13.66 -7.41 -3.18
C GLY A 209 -14.76 -8.43 -3.48
N ALA A 210 -15.82 -8.48 -2.66
CA ALA A 210 -16.96 -9.34 -2.90
C ALA A 210 -17.63 -9.12 -4.26
N ARG A 211 -17.49 -7.93 -4.85
CA ARG A 211 -18.00 -7.62 -6.20
C ARG A 211 -17.18 -8.26 -7.33
N LEU A 212 -16.02 -8.79 -7.02
CA LEU A 212 -15.13 -9.46 -7.97
C LEU A 212 -15.30 -10.99 -7.94
N LEU A 213 -16.21 -11.48 -7.10
CA LEU A 213 -16.53 -12.91 -7.00
C LEU A 213 -17.72 -13.27 -7.89
N GLY A 214 -17.68 -14.50 -8.40
CA GLY A 214 -18.82 -15.18 -9.01
C GLY A 214 -19.82 -15.69 -7.97
N LYS A 215 -20.91 -16.29 -8.43
CA LYS A 215 -21.96 -16.86 -7.55
C LYS A 215 -21.48 -18.06 -6.71
N ASP A 216 -20.42 -18.69 -7.14
CA ASP A 216 -19.75 -19.83 -6.48
C ASP A 216 -18.76 -19.40 -5.39
N GLY A 217 -18.62 -18.10 -5.15
CA GLY A 217 -17.66 -17.55 -4.19
C GLY A 217 -16.21 -17.55 -4.65
N LYS A 218 -15.94 -17.94 -5.90
CA LYS A 218 -14.62 -17.86 -6.53
C LYS A 218 -14.49 -16.58 -7.32
N ILE A 219 -13.24 -16.22 -7.69
CA ILE A 219 -13.03 -15.06 -8.54
C ILE A 219 -13.80 -15.21 -9.86
N ASP A 220 -14.43 -14.13 -10.31
CA ASP A 220 -14.94 -14.05 -11.68
C ASP A 220 -13.78 -13.76 -12.63
N ALA A 221 -13.22 -14.79 -13.25
CA ALA A 221 -12.04 -14.68 -14.11
C ALA A 221 -12.19 -13.63 -15.23
N SER A 222 -13.42 -13.30 -15.64
CA SER A 222 -13.67 -12.28 -16.67
C SER A 222 -13.34 -10.85 -16.20
N LEU A 223 -13.15 -10.65 -14.88
CA LEU A 223 -12.84 -9.37 -14.24
C LEU A 223 -11.35 -9.20 -13.94
N PHE A 224 -10.53 -10.21 -14.23
CA PHE A 224 -9.10 -10.22 -13.92
C PHE A 224 -8.25 -10.43 -15.18
N GLN A 225 -6.98 -10.03 -15.10
CA GLN A 225 -5.97 -10.28 -16.12
C GLN A 225 -5.32 -11.65 -15.93
N ASP A 226 -5.02 -12.01 -14.68
CA ASP A 226 -4.17 -13.13 -14.29
C ASP A 226 -4.63 -13.83 -13.00
N GLY A 227 -5.85 -13.58 -12.56
CA GLY A 227 -6.39 -14.14 -11.31
C GLY A 227 -5.98 -13.39 -10.03
N LEU A 228 -5.27 -12.25 -10.17
CA LEU A 228 -4.90 -11.34 -9.09
C LEU A 228 -5.24 -9.89 -9.44
N HIS A 229 -4.83 -9.44 -10.63
CA HIS A 229 -4.97 -8.05 -11.04
C HIS A 229 -6.28 -7.84 -11.79
N PRO A 230 -7.18 -6.96 -11.30
CA PRO A 230 -8.39 -6.62 -12.02
C PRO A 230 -8.09 -6.05 -13.41
N ASN A 231 -8.90 -6.37 -14.39
CA ASN A 231 -8.91 -5.70 -15.68
C ASN A 231 -9.86 -4.48 -15.65
N GLU A 232 -10.06 -3.78 -16.78
CA GLU A 232 -10.94 -2.62 -16.86
C GLU A 232 -12.34 -2.90 -16.31
N LYS A 233 -12.93 -4.07 -16.64
CA LYS A 233 -14.27 -4.45 -16.16
C LYS A 233 -14.27 -4.66 -14.63
N GLY A 234 -13.21 -5.25 -14.09
CA GLY A 234 -13.03 -5.43 -12.66
C GLY A 234 -12.98 -4.09 -11.93
N TYR A 235 -12.15 -3.15 -12.40
CA TYR A 235 -12.09 -1.81 -11.83
C TYR A 235 -13.41 -1.04 -11.98
N GLN A 236 -14.10 -1.15 -13.11
CA GLN A 236 -15.43 -0.54 -13.30
C GLN A 236 -16.45 -1.03 -12.29
N ARG A 237 -16.35 -2.32 -11.89
CA ARG A 237 -17.28 -2.92 -10.94
C ARG A 237 -17.13 -2.40 -9.51
N ILE A 238 -15.91 -2.00 -9.12
CA ILE A 238 -15.58 -1.60 -7.75
C ILE A 238 -15.44 -0.08 -7.54
N VAL A 239 -15.07 0.69 -8.57
CA VAL A 239 -14.64 2.09 -8.42
C VAL A 239 -15.62 2.97 -7.65
N ARG A 240 -16.93 2.81 -7.87
CA ARG A 240 -17.94 3.61 -7.17
C ARG A 240 -18.01 3.32 -5.67
N GLN A 241 -17.67 2.10 -5.26
CA GLN A 241 -17.61 1.75 -3.85
C GLN A 241 -16.32 2.24 -3.21
N VAL A 242 -15.22 2.16 -3.94
CA VAL A 242 -13.91 2.70 -3.52
C VAL A 242 -14.01 4.20 -3.23
N LEU A 243 -14.73 4.96 -4.05
CA LEU A 243 -14.86 6.42 -3.93
C LEU A 243 -16.03 6.91 -3.05
N LYS A 244 -16.90 6.02 -2.61
CA LYS A 244 -18.03 6.34 -1.73
C LYS A 244 -17.58 6.60 -0.29
#